data_737ab3ffce8d19595cca959eb58e6af2
#
_entry.id   737ab3ffce8d19595cca959eb58e6af2
#
_cell.length_a   1.000
_cell.length_b   1.000
_cell.length_c   1.000
_cell.angle_alpha   90.00
_cell.angle_beta   90.00
_cell.angle_gamma   90.00
#
_symmetry.space_group_name_H-M   'P 1'
#
loop_
_entity.id
_entity.type
_entity.pdbx_description
1 polymer ?
#
loop_
_entity_poly.entity_id
_entity_poly.type
_entity_poly.pdbx_seq_one_letter_code
_entity_poly.pdbx_strand_id
1 'polypeptide(L)'
;MSYALALSNPGSDIDKYLSQVYQIPVLTREEELELTTEFFETEDVKLAHKLVIAHLRFVVHIAKSYAGYGLPLADIIQEGNVGLLKAVTKFDPNKGVRLVSFAVHWIKAEIHEFILKNWRIVKIATTKAQRKLFFNL
;
A
#
# COMPACT_ATOMS: atom_id res chain seq x y z
N MET A 1 18.08 1.41 14.53
CA MET A 1 18.26 0.95 13.16
C MET A 1 17.02 1.26 12.34
N SER A 2 17.18 1.83 11.18
CA SER A 2 16.06 2.19 10.32
C SER A 2 15.96 1.21 9.15
N TYR A 3 14.95 0.39 9.14
CA TYR A 3 14.66 -0.52 8.03
C TYR A 3 14.37 0.23 6.74
N ALA A 4 13.86 1.47 6.83
CA ALA A 4 13.56 2.29 5.67
C ALA A 4 14.79 2.58 4.81
N LEU A 5 15.95 2.79 5.43
CA LEU A 5 17.19 3.06 4.71
C LEU A 5 17.74 1.80 4.03
N ALA A 6 17.35 0.62 4.51
CA ALA A 6 17.79 -0.65 3.97
C ALA A 6 16.86 -1.20 2.89
N LEU A 7 15.61 -0.68 2.79
CA LEU A 7 14.63 -1.19 1.86
C LEU A 7 14.89 -0.70 0.44
N SER A 8 14.79 -1.62 -0.51
CA SER A 8 14.81 -1.30 -1.92
C SER A 8 13.49 -0.68 -2.35
N ASN A 9 13.52 0.10 -3.43
CA ASN A 9 12.31 0.58 -4.07
C ASN A 9 11.64 -0.59 -4.81
N PRO A 10 10.32 -0.85 -4.59
CA PRO A 10 9.63 -1.93 -5.31
C PRO A 10 9.72 -1.79 -6.82
N GLY A 11 9.80 -0.56 -7.34
CA GLY A 11 9.87 -0.32 -8.78
C GLY A 11 11.21 -0.66 -9.40
N SER A 12 12.31 -0.74 -8.62
CA SER A 12 13.63 -1.04 -9.13
C SER A 12 13.96 -2.53 -9.07
N ASP A 13 13.56 -3.22 -8.01
CA ASP A 13 13.79 -4.66 -7.82
C ASP A 13 12.74 -5.23 -6.88
N ILE A 14 11.70 -5.79 -7.46
CA ILE A 14 10.56 -6.31 -6.70
C ILE A 14 10.95 -7.51 -5.83
N ASP A 15 11.79 -8.40 -6.34
CA ASP A 15 12.18 -9.61 -5.59
C ASP A 15 13.00 -9.23 -4.36
N LYS A 16 13.91 -8.30 -4.51
CA LYS A 16 14.72 -7.80 -3.40
C LYS A 16 13.84 -7.11 -2.35
N TYR A 17 12.90 -6.28 -2.82
CA TYR A 17 11.94 -5.61 -1.93
C TYR A 17 11.13 -6.62 -1.13
N LEU A 18 10.55 -7.62 -1.78
CA LEU A 18 9.77 -8.66 -1.11
C LEU A 18 10.59 -9.40 -0.07
N SER A 19 11.83 -9.78 -0.42
CA SER A 19 12.72 -10.44 0.51
C SER A 19 12.98 -9.61 1.75
N GLN A 20 13.23 -8.31 1.56
CA GLN A 20 13.48 -7.40 2.68
C GLN A 20 12.24 -7.22 3.56
N VAL A 21 11.07 -7.08 2.94
CA VAL A 21 9.81 -6.91 3.66
C VAL A 21 9.52 -8.11 4.56
N TYR A 22 9.74 -9.32 4.06
CA TYR A 22 9.47 -10.53 4.83
C TYR A 22 10.45 -10.76 5.98
N GLN A 23 11.57 -10.05 6.00
CA GLN A 23 12.53 -10.10 7.11
C GLN A 23 12.17 -9.15 8.26
N ILE A 24 11.28 -8.20 8.02
CA ILE A 24 10.87 -7.25 9.05
C ILE A 24 9.97 -7.95 10.07
N PRO A 25 10.27 -7.87 11.37
CA PRO A 25 9.45 -8.52 12.39
C PRO A 25 8.06 -7.88 12.47
N VAL A 26 7.07 -8.74 12.73
CA VAL A 26 5.69 -8.31 12.95
C VAL A 26 5.58 -7.79 14.39
N LEU A 27 4.86 -6.69 14.58
CA LEU A 27 4.62 -6.14 15.92
C LEU A 27 3.65 -7.03 16.70
N THR A 28 3.92 -7.19 17.99
CA THR A 28 2.94 -7.78 18.90
C THR A 28 1.78 -6.81 19.08
N ARG A 29 0.67 -7.32 19.62
CA ARG A 29 -0.50 -6.48 19.90
C ARG A 29 -0.15 -5.34 20.87
N GLU A 30 0.66 -5.65 21.88
CA GLU A 30 1.09 -4.69 22.90
C GLU A 30 2.00 -3.62 22.30
N GLU A 31 2.96 -4.02 21.47
CA GLU A 31 3.86 -3.09 20.79
C GLU A 31 3.08 -2.18 19.83
N GLU A 32 2.13 -2.74 19.09
CA GLU A 32 1.28 -1.97 18.18
C GLU A 32 0.46 -0.93 18.95
N LEU A 33 -0.16 -1.34 20.06
CA LEU A 33 -0.97 -0.45 20.88
C LEU A 33 -0.14 0.70 21.44
N GLU A 34 1.05 0.39 21.93
CA GLU A 34 1.97 1.39 22.45
C GLU A 34 2.37 2.42 21.39
N LEU A 35 2.77 1.95 20.21
CA LEU A 35 3.19 2.83 19.12
C LEU A 35 2.03 3.65 18.57
N THR A 36 0.86 3.04 18.40
CA THR A 36 -0.30 3.77 17.88
C THR A 36 -0.81 4.80 18.87
N THR A 37 -0.80 4.49 20.16
CA THR A 37 -1.20 5.44 21.19
C THR A 37 -0.25 6.63 21.24
N GLU A 38 1.05 6.36 21.23
CA GLU A 38 2.06 7.43 21.24
C GLU A 38 1.96 8.30 19.98
N PHE A 39 1.79 7.69 18.82
CA PHE A 39 1.62 8.44 17.58
C PHE A 39 0.34 9.28 17.61
N PHE A 40 -0.75 8.72 18.13
CA PHE A 40 -2.02 9.44 18.21
C PHE A 40 -1.91 10.72 19.04
N GLU A 41 -1.10 10.66 20.11
CA GLU A 41 -0.88 11.79 21.01
C GLU A 41 0.14 12.80 20.48
N THR A 42 1.23 12.32 19.89
CA THR A 42 2.39 13.17 19.56
C THR A 42 2.45 13.55 18.09
N GLU A 43 1.82 12.78 17.20
CA GLU A 43 1.92 12.93 15.74
C GLU A 43 3.36 12.89 15.23
N ASP A 44 4.25 12.17 15.95
CA ASP A 44 5.65 12.04 15.58
C ASP A 44 5.78 11.18 14.31
N VAL A 45 6.29 11.79 13.25
CA VAL A 45 6.48 11.14 11.94
C VAL A 45 7.32 9.86 12.04
N LYS A 46 8.28 9.82 12.95
CA LYS A 46 9.11 8.63 13.15
C LYS A 46 8.30 7.42 13.60
N LEU A 47 7.28 7.64 14.42
CA LEU A 47 6.39 6.59 14.88
C LEU A 47 5.48 6.09 13.76
N ALA A 48 4.96 7.02 12.96
CA ALA A 48 4.19 6.66 11.76
C ALA A 48 5.02 5.80 10.82
N HIS A 49 6.27 6.16 10.62
CA HIS A 49 7.20 5.41 9.78
C HIS A 49 7.42 4.00 10.28
N LYS A 50 7.63 3.83 11.59
CA LYS A 50 7.77 2.51 12.20
C LYS A 50 6.53 1.65 12.00
N LEU A 51 5.35 2.25 12.16
CA LEU A 51 4.09 1.54 11.97
C LEU A 51 3.90 1.10 10.53
N VAL A 52 4.21 1.97 9.57
CA VAL A 52 4.13 1.62 8.15
C VAL A 52 5.06 0.46 7.82
N ILE A 53 6.32 0.55 8.23
CA ILE A 53 7.32 -0.48 7.95
C ILE A 53 6.92 -1.84 8.53
N ALA A 54 6.38 -1.84 9.73
CA ALA A 54 5.95 -3.07 10.39
C ALA A 54 4.77 -3.75 9.68
N HIS A 55 4.05 -3.03 8.83
CA HIS A 55 2.86 -3.54 8.14
C HIS A 55 3.03 -3.68 6.62
N LEU A 56 4.24 -3.50 6.10
CA LEU A 56 4.49 -3.62 4.66
C LEU A 56 4.17 -5.02 4.14
N ARG A 57 4.43 -6.05 4.93
CA ARG A 57 4.08 -7.43 4.58
C ARG A 57 2.59 -7.58 4.29
N PHE A 58 1.78 -6.91 5.07
CA PHE A 58 0.33 -6.94 4.92
C PHE A 58 -0.10 -6.29 3.61
N VAL A 59 0.53 -5.16 3.26
CA VAL A 59 0.27 -4.49 1.97
C VAL A 59 0.63 -5.40 0.80
N VAL A 60 1.78 -6.07 0.87
CA VAL A 60 2.20 -7.01 -0.17
C VAL A 60 1.15 -8.12 -0.34
N HIS A 61 0.66 -8.66 0.76
CA HIS A 61 -0.36 -9.72 0.72
C HIS A 61 -1.64 -9.25 0.00
N ILE A 62 -2.11 -8.06 0.33
CA ILE A 62 -3.30 -7.49 -0.32
C ILE A 62 -3.00 -7.20 -1.80
N ALA A 63 -1.86 -6.60 -2.10
CA ALA A 63 -1.48 -6.24 -3.46
C ALA A 63 -1.44 -7.46 -4.39
N LYS A 64 -0.95 -8.59 -3.90
CA LYS A 64 -0.90 -9.83 -4.69
C LYS A 64 -2.28 -10.32 -5.11
N SER A 65 -3.32 -10.01 -4.36
CA SER A 65 -4.69 -10.39 -4.71
C SER A 65 -5.21 -9.62 -5.93
N TYR A 66 -4.53 -8.57 -6.35
CA TYR A 66 -4.88 -7.77 -7.51
C TYR A 66 -3.99 -8.02 -8.72
N ALA A 67 -3.20 -9.08 -8.71
CA ALA A 67 -2.24 -9.38 -9.78
C ALA A 67 -2.90 -9.62 -11.15
N GLY A 68 -4.17 -10.02 -11.17
CA GLY A 68 -4.89 -10.35 -12.41
C GLY A 68 -5.35 -9.16 -13.25
N TYR A 69 -5.07 -7.94 -12.83
CA TYR A 69 -5.57 -6.74 -13.50
C TYR A 69 -4.59 -6.13 -14.51
N GLY A 70 -3.48 -6.81 -14.79
CA GLY A 70 -2.53 -6.39 -15.82
C GLY A 70 -1.60 -5.25 -15.43
N LEU A 71 -1.58 -4.85 -14.16
CA LEU A 71 -0.69 -3.80 -13.66
C LEU A 71 0.51 -4.40 -12.94
N PRO A 72 1.69 -3.74 -13.00
CA PRO A 72 2.86 -4.24 -12.29
C PRO A 72 2.62 -4.33 -10.78
N LEU A 73 3.03 -5.43 -10.18
CA LEU A 73 2.88 -5.64 -8.74
C LEU A 73 3.55 -4.51 -7.93
N ALA A 74 4.71 -4.05 -8.39
CA ALA A 74 5.42 -2.96 -7.73
C ALA A 74 4.56 -1.69 -7.62
N ASP A 75 3.83 -1.36 -8.67
CA ASP A 75 2.97 -0.18 -8.68
C ASP A 75 1.78 -0.35 -7.74
N ILE A 76 1.20 -1.55 -7.71
CA ILE A 76 0.09 -1.86 -6.81
C ILE A 76 0.55 -1.77 -5.35
N ILE A 77 1.74 -2.28 -5.05
CA ILE A 77 2.33 -2.19 -3.71
C ILE A 77 2.52 -0.72 -3.30
N GLN A 78 3.06 0.11 -4.20
CA GLN A 78 3.28 1.53 -3.89
C GLN A 78 1.96 2.24 -3.56
N GLU A 79 0.91 1.98 -4.31
CA GLU A 79 -0.41 2.54 -4.04
C GLU A 79 -0.98 2.00 -2.72
N GLY A 80 -0.79 0.72 -2.46
CA GLY A 80 -1.19 0.12 -1.19
C GLY A 80 -0.47 0.75 -0.01
N ASN A 81 0.81 1.05 -0.16
CA ASN A 81 1.60 1.71 0.88
C ASN A 81 1.08 3.14 1.17
N VAL A 82 0.62 3.85 0.14
CA VAL A 82 -0.04 5.15 0.33
C VAL A 82 -1.31 4.98 1.17
N GLY A 83 -2.11 3.97 0.88
CA GLY A 83 -3.31 3.65 1.66
C GLY A 83 -2.98 3.32 3.11
N LEU A 84 -1.92 2.55 3.33
CA LEU A 84 -1.46 2.22 4.68
C LEU A 84 -1.05 3.48 5.45
N LEU A 85 -0.31 4.37 4.82
CA LEU A 85 0.10 5.63 5.47
C LEU A 85 -1.11 6.46 5.87
N LYS A 86 -2.09 6.58 4.98
CA LYS A 86 -3.35 7.27 5.29
C LYS A 86 -4.06 6.65 6.48
N ALA A 87 -4.09 5.31 6.54
CA ALA A 87 -4.69 4.58 7.65
C ALA A 87 -4.00 4.89 8.97
N VAL A 88 -2.66 4.86 8.96
CA VAL A 88 -1.86 5.13 10.17
C VAL A 88 -2.16 6.53 10.70
N THR A 89 -2.24 7.53 9.81
CA THR A 89 -2.49 8.90 10.22
C THR A 89 -3.91 9.14 10.74
N LYS A 90 -4.86 8.30 10.36
CA LYS A 90 -6.27 8.44 10.76
C LYS A 90 -6.71 7.45 11.83
N PHE A 91 -5.83 6.53 12.22
CA PHE A 91 -6.17 5.48 13.16
C PHE A 91 -6.34 6.02 14.59
N ASP A 92 -7.43 5.64 15.24
CA ASP A 92 -7.68 5.94 16.65
C ASP A 92 -7.50 4.65 17.47
N PRO A 93 -6.43 4.55 18.26
CA PRO A 93 -6.15 3.34 19.03
C PRO A 93 -7.18 3.08 20.14
N ASN A 94 -8.03 4.06 20.45
CA ASN A 94 -9.04 3.94 21.49
C ASN A 94 -10.33 3.28 21.03
N LYS A 95 -10.42 2.92 19.74
CA LYS A 95 -11.64 2.31 19.17
C LYS A 95 -11.73 0.81 19.36
N GLY A 96 -10.69 0.17 19.94
CA GLY A 96 -10.72 -1.25 20.22
C GLY A 96 -10.49 -2.17 19.04
N VAL A 97 -10.07 -1.64 17.89
CA VAL A 97 -9.74 -2.44 16.70
C VAL A 97 -8.24 -2.42 16.43
N ARG A 98 -7.75 -3.46 15.76
CA ARG A 98 -6.35 -3.53 15.35
C ARG A 98 -6.11 -2.63 14.14
N LEU A 99 -4.88 -2.09 14.04
CA LEU A 99 -4.48 -1.26 12.90
C LEU A 99 -4.68 -2.00 11.58
N VAL A 100 -4.32 -3.27 11.51
CA VAL A 100 -4.50 -4.12 10.33
C VAL A 100 -5.95 -4.11 9.84
N SER A 101 -6.89 -4.29 10.75
CA SER A 101 -8.31 -4.35 10.40
C SER A 101 -8.84 -3.01 9.87
N PHE A 102 -8.33 -1.92 10.40
CA PHE A 102 -8.66 -0.59 9.93
C PHE A 102 -7.98 -0.29 8.59
N ALA A 103 -6.71 -0.62 8.49
CA ALA A 103 -5.87 -0.30 7.33
C ALA A 103 -6.31 -1.03 6.05
N VAL A 104 -6.87 -2.24 6.17
CA VAL A 104 -7.25 -3.01 4.98
C VAL A 104 -8.18 -2.22 4.06
N HIS A 105 -9.11 -1.47 4.60
CA HIS A 105 -10.05 -0.67 3.80
C HIS A 105 -9.35 0.48 3.08
N TRP A 106 -8.41 1.13 3.73
CA TRP A 106 -7.62 2.20 3.13
C TRP A 106 -6.70 1.71 2.04
N ILE A 107 -6.04 0.56 2.28
CA ILE A 107 -5.14 -0.05 1.31
C ILE A 107 -5.92 -0.45 0.06
N LYS A 108 -7.04 -1.15 0.24
CA LYS A 108 -7.87 -1.57 -0.89
C LYS A 108 -8.44 -0.39 -1.66
N ALA A 109 -8.87 0.66 -0.96
CA ALA A 109 -9.42 1.86 -1.61
C ALA A 109 -8.40 2.53 -2.53
N GLU A 110 -7.16 2.67 -2.07
CA GLU A 110 -6.10 3.25 -2.90
C GLU A 110 -5.77 2.38 -4.10
N ILE A 111 -5.69 1.06 -3.90
CA ILE A 111 -5.42 0.13 -4.99
C ILE A 111 -6.56 0.16 -6.02
N HIS A 112 -7.81 0.13 -5.57
CA HIS A 112 -8.97 0.19 -6.46
C HIS A 112 -8.99 1.48 -7.28
N GLU A 113 -8.72 2.61 -6.65
CA GLU A 113 -8.67 3.89 -7.33
C GLU A 113 -7.59 3.89 -8.40
N PHE A 114 -6.42 3.36 -8.09
CA PHE A 114 -5.30 3.24 -9.03
C PHE A 114 -5.67 2.35 -10.22
N ILE A 115 -6.27 1.19 -9.97
CA ILE A 115 -6.69 0.27 -11.03
C ILE A 115 -7.74 0.93 -11.92
N LEU A 116 -8.76 1.55 -11.35
CA LEU A 116 -9.81 2.22 -12.12
C LEU A 116 -9.27 3.36 -12.97
N LYS A 117 -8.36 4.15 -12.42
CA LYS A 117 -7.74 5.26 -13.14
C LYS A 117 -6.97 4.77 -14.36
N ASN A 118 -6.17 3.73 -14.19
CA ASN A 118 -5.41 3.15 -15.29
C ASN A 118 -6.32 2.48 -16.31
N TRP A 119 -7.37 1.83 -15.84
CA TRP A 119 -8.35 1.17 -16.71
C TRP A 119 -9.08 2.18 -17.58
N ARG A 120 -9.46 3.32 -17.04
CA ARG A 120 -10.09 4.41 -17.80
C ARG A 120 -9.18 4.93 -18.90
N ILE A 121 -7.92 5.12 -18.61
CA ILE A 121 -6.93 5.58 -19.58
C ILE A 121 -6.81 4.58 -20.74
N VAL A 122 -6.67 3.29 -20.41
CA VAL A 122 -6.58 2.21 -21.41
C VAL A 122 -7.86 2.13 -22.24
N LYS A 123 -9.02 2.21 -21.60
CA LYS A 123 -10.32 2.16 -22.28
C LYS A 123 -10.49 3.32 -23.25
N ILE A 124 -10.10 4.52 -22.86
CA ILE A 124 -10.17 5.69 -23.74
C ILE A 124 -9.24 5.52 -24.93
N ALA A 125 -8.01 5.08 -24.69
CA ALA A 125 -7.04 4.84 -25.76
C ALA A 125 -7.52 3.76 -26.73
N THR A 126 -8.07 2.67 -26.19
CA THR A 126 -8.60 1.56 -27.00
C THR A 126 -9.78 2.04 -27.85
N THR A 127 -10.68 2.82 -27.29
CA THR A 127 -11.82 3.37 -28.01
C THR A 127 -11.38 4.27 -29.14
N LYS A 128 -10.40 5.13 -28.91
CA LYS A 128 -9.84 6.00 -29.95
C LYS A 128 -9.15 5.19 -31.03
N ALA A 129 -8.38 4.18 -30.64
CA ALA A 129 -7.70 3.30 -31.58
C ALA A 129 -8.72 2.51 -32.42
N GLN A 130 -9.78 2.02 -31.81
CA GLN A 130 -10.85 1.30 -32.51
C GLN A 130 -11.56 2.22 -33.49
N ARG A 131 -11.89 3.44 -33.11
CA ARG A 131 -12.47 4.42 -34.00
C ARG A 131 -11.56 4.68 -35.20
N LYS A 132 -10.29 4.90 -34.95
CA LYS A 132 -9.31 5.14 -35.99
C LYS A 132 -9.22 3.95 -36.93
N LEU A 133 -9.26 2.74 -36.37
CA LEU A 133 -9.17 1.51 -37.15
C LEU A 133 -10.43 1.27 -37.99
N PHE A 134 -11.63 1.50 -37.44
CA PHE A 134 -12.88 1.16 -38.09
C PHE A 134 -13.52 2.29 -38.88
N PHE A 135 -13.25 3.54 -38.52
CA PHE A 135 -13.94 4.70 -39.11
C PHE A 135 -13.04 5.68 -39.84
N ASN A 136 -11.76 5.57 -39.69
CA ASN A 136 -10.79 6.41 -40.37
C ASN A 136 -10.02 5.59 -41.42
N LEU A 137 -10.79 5.02 -42.30
CA LEU A 137 -10.23 4.20 -43.37
C LEU A 137 -9.78 5.04 -44.55
#